data_bbb30db7c9e3d7ea25f93485e94f2565
#
_entry.id   bbb30db7c9e3d7ea25f93485e94f2565
#
_cell.length_a   1.000
_cell.length_b   1.000
_cell.length_c   1.000
_cell.angle_alpha   90.00
_cell.angle_beta   90.00
_cell.angle_gamma   90.00
#
_symmetry.space_group_name_H-M   'P 1'
#
loop_
_entity.id
_entity.type
_entity.pdbx_description
1 polymer ?
#
loop_
_entity_poly.entity_id
_entity_poly.type
_entity_poly.pdbx_seq_one_letter_code
_entity_poly.pdbx_strand_id
1 'polypeptide(L)'
;MAFGTFGIGNTKKTEPVREEREVADPLVKKKKELDDLAYEALSAVIEQITINTDVNDVIQRKTVQDKINEVINNILFETKRHLSLGDKQRVCNSVLDEIFGYGPITILLNDPTVTEVMVNGPNNIFVERHGKITKTEHMFRDDRHVMHIIDKIISPLGRRVDESSPLVDARLPVVPE
;
A
#
# COMPACT_ATOMS: atom_id res chain seq x y z
N MET A 1 -58.42 13.03 -36.89
CA MET A 1 -58.33 13.98 -35.79
C MET A 1 -58.58 13.22 -34.51
N ALA A 2 -57.52 12.97 -33.72
CA ALA A 2 -57.63 12.34 -32.42
C ALA A 2 -56.74 13.10 -31.46
N PHE A 3 -57.38 13.74 -30.46
CA PHE A 3 -56.69 14.49 -29.40
C PHE A 3 -56.22 13.54 -28.30
N GLY A 4 -54.93 13.48 -28.03
CA GLY A 4 -54.32 12.75 -26.94
C GLY A 4 -54.35 13.53 -25.63
N THR A 5 -54.86 12.93 -24.57
CA THR A 5 -54.99 13.46 -23.21
C THR A 5 -53.65 13.38 -22.47
N PHE A 6 -53.17 14.50 -21.93
CA PHE A 6 -51.97 14.54 -21.05
C PHE A 6 -52.35 14.08 -19.64
N GLY A 7 -51.75 13.01 -19.18
CA GLY A 7 -51.83 12.54 -17.80
C GLY A 7 -50.70 13.12 -16.96
N ILE A 8 -51.04 13.82 -15.88
CA ILE A 8 -50.10 14.40 -14.91
C ILE A 8 -49.56 13.26 -14.04
N GLY A 9 -48.31 12.94 -14.26
CA GLY A 9 -47.58 11.92 -13.47
C GLY A 9 -47.25 12.42 -12.06
N ASN A 10 -47.60 11.61 -11.12
CA ASN A 10 -47.43 11.73 -9.68
C ASN A 10 -45.95 11.84 -9.30
N THR A 11 -45.56 12.97 -8.72
CA THR A 11 -44.23 13.17 -8.13
C THR A 11 -44.11 12.32 -6.87
N LYS A 12 -43.42 11.16 -6.97
CA LYS A 12 -42.95 10.43 -5.79
C LYS A 12 -41.96 11.34 -5.04
N LYS A 13 -42.34 11.72 -3.82
CA LYS A 13 -41.42 12.27 -2.82
C LYS A 13 -40.28 11.27 -2.61
N THR A 14 -39.08 11.63 -3.02
CA THR A 14 -37.86 10.97 -2.62
C THR A 14 -37.65 11.25 -1.13
N GLU A 15 -37.79 10.22 -0.31
CA GLU A 15 -37.36 10.26 1.09
C GLU A 15 -35.87 10.59 1.13
N PRO A 16 -35.40 11.39 2.10
CA PRO A 16 -33.98 11.66 2.23
C PRO A 16 -33.26 10.33 2.57
N VAL A 17 -32.31 9.97 1.71
CA VAL A 17 -31.35 8.89 1.99
C VAL A 17 -30.71 9.23 3.33
N ARG A 18 -31.02 8.44 4.35
CA ARG A 18 -30.28 8.49 5.61
C ARG A 18 -28.83 8.19 5.27
N GLU A 19 -27.97 9.17 5.44
CA GLU A 19 -26.53 8.94 5.54
C GLU A 19 -26.33 7.96 6.69
N GLU A 20 -26.20 6.68 6.37
CA GLU A 20 -25.65 5.68 7.27
C GLU A 20 -24.23 6.18 7.57
N ARG A 21 -24.06 6.71 8.77
CA ARG A 21 -22.71 6.93 9.33
C ARG A 21 -22.08 5.55 9.38
N GLU A 22 -21.24 5.26 8.39
CA GLU A 22 -20.34 4.12 8.39
C GLU A 22 -19.53 4.21 9.68
N VAL A 23 -19.94 3.42 10.68
CA VAL A 23 -19.12 3.17 11.85
C VAL A 23 -17.97 2.33 11.32
N ALA A 24 -16.88 3.00 10.97
CA ALA A 24 -15.70 2.35 10.43
C ALA A 24 -15.29 1.24 11.40
N ASP A 25 -15.20 0.01 10.88
CA ASP A 25 -14.77 -1.17 11.64
C ASP A 25 -13.50 -0.81 12.43
N PRO A 26 -13.46 -1.04 13.76
CA PRO A 26 -12.30 -0.73 14.59
C PRO A 26 -10.98 -1.29 14.04
N LEU A 27 -11.03 -2.44 13.35
CA LEU A 27 -9.88 -3.06 12.71
C LEU A 27 -9.39 -2.24 11.52
N VAL A 28 -10.31 -1.72 10.70
CA VAL A 28 -9.99 -0.86 9.55
C VAL A 28 -9.37 0.45 10.03
N LYS A 29 -9.94 1.05 11.09
CA LYS A 29 -9.40 2.26 11.69
C LYS A 29 -7.99 2.04 12.24
N LYS A 30 -7.79 0.94 12.98
CA LYS A 30 -6.48 0.60 13.53
C LYS A 30 -5.45 0.36 12.42
N LYS A 31 -5.82 -0.35 11.35
CA LYS A 31 -4.95 -0.58 10.19
C LYS A 31 -4.50 0.75 9.60
N LYS A 32 -5.44 1.66 9.34
CA LYS A 32 -5.12 2.98 8.81
C LYS A 32 -4.16 3.77 9.72
N GLU A 33 -4.38 3.73 11.03
CA GLU A 33 -3.49 4.39 12.00
C GLU A 33 -2.05 3.85 11.96
N LEU A 34 -1.87 2.55 11.72
CA LEU A 34 -0.56 1.92 11.58
C LEU A 34 0.10 2.29 10.25
N ASP A 35 -0.67 2.33 9.16
CA ASP A 35 -0.20 2.72 7.84
C ASP A 35 0.23 4.21 7.81
N ASP A 36 -0.54 5.09 8.45
CA ASP A 36 -0.20 6.51 8.60
C ASP A 36 1.11 6.69 9.40
N LEU A 37 1.28 5.94 10.49
CA LEU A 37 2.51 5.96 11.29
C LEU A 37 3.71 5.40 10.52
N ALA A 38 3.52 4.35 9.73
CA ALA A 38 4.57 3.79 8.88
C ALA A 38 5.06 4.82 7.85
N TYR A 39 4.15 5.58 7.28
CA TYR A 39 4.50 6.66 6.34
C TYR A 39 5.24 7.82 7.02
N GLU A 40 4.79 8.25 8.20
CA GLU A 40 5.47 9.27 8.99
C GLU A 40 6.90 8.83 9.36
N ALA A 41 7.05 7.58 9.81
CA ALA A 41 8.35 6.99 10.13
C ALA A 41 9.25 6.86 8.89
N LEU A 42 8.70 6.43 7.74
CA LEU A 42 9.44 6.34 6.48
C LEU A 42 10.01 7.70 6.07
N SER A 43 9.21 8.76 6.11
CA SER A 43 9.63 10.10 5.74
C SER A 43 10.77 10.58 6.64
N ALA A 44 10.64 10.40 7.97
CA ALA A 44 11.67 10.79 8.93
C ALA A 44 12.96 9.97 8.79
N VAL A 45 12.86 8.69 8.43
CA VAL A 45 14.03 7.83 8.19
C VAL A 45 14.77 8.24 6.93
N ILE A 46 14.06 8.53 5.83
CA ILE A 46 14.68 8.97 4.57
C ILE A 46 15.47 10.27 4.76
N GLU A 47 14.96 11.20 5.55
CA GLU A 47 15.66 12.46 5.86
C GLU A 47 16.95 12.26 6.66
N GLN A 48 17.02 11.21 7.47
CA GLN A 48 18.13 10.96 8.40
C GLN A 48 19.19 10.00 7.88
N ILE A 49 18.88 9.22 6.85
CA ILE A 49 19.77 8.16 6.34
C ILE A 49 20.08 8.41 4.87
N THR A 50 21.38 8.54 4.55
CA THR A 50 21.86 8.38 3.19
C THR A 50 21.91 6.86 2.90
N ILE A 51 20.88 6.34 2.23
CA ILE A 51 20.79 4.92 1.92
C ILE A 51 21.60 4.66 0.67
N ASN A 52 22.71 3.93 0.80
CA ASN A 52 23.32 3.26 -0.33
C ASN A 52 22.42 2.07 -0.71
N THR A 53 21.92 2.07 -1.94
CA THR A 53 20.92 1.14 -2.44
C THR A 53 21.42 -0.30 -2.70
N ASP A 54 22.54 -0.69 -2.11
CA ASP A 54 23.00 -2.09 -2.20
C ASP A 54 22.16 -2.94 -1.24
N VAL A 55 21.09 -3.52 -1.80
CA VAL A 55 20.04 -4.29 -1.13
C VAL A 55 20.57 -5.54 -0.42
N ASN A 56 21.80 -5.95 -0.71
CA ASN A 56 22.40 -7.20 -0.26
C ASN A 56 23.23 -7.08 1.03
N ASP A 57 23.33 -5.91 1.65
CA ASP A 57 24.08 -5.75 2.88
C ASP A 57 23.19 -5.95 4.11
N VAL A 58 23.26 -7.16 4.69
CA VAL A 58 22.55 -7.53 5.93
C VAL A 58 22.87 -6.55 7.08
N ILE A 59 24.08 -6.01 7.12
CA ILE A 59 24.51 -5.04 8.13
C ILE A 59 23.73 -3.73 7.93
N GLN A 60 23.60 -3.30 6.69
CA GLN A 60 22.86 -2.08 6.36
C GLN A 60 21.38 -2.24 6.71
N ARG A 61 20.76 -3.39 6.38
CA ARG A 61 19.34 -3.67 6.71
C ARG A 61 19.11 -3.60 8.23
N LYS A 62 19.99 -4.20 9.03
CA LYS A 62 19.90 -4.14 10.49
C LYS A 62 20.06 -2.72 11.02
N THR A 63 21.01 -1.96 10.52
CA THR A 63 21.25 -0.56 10.93
C THR A 63 20.02 0.32 10.62
N VAL A 64 19.42 0.12 9.44
CA VAL A 64 18.19 0.83 9.04
C VAL A 64 17.02 0.40 9.94
N GLN A 65 16.89 -0.89 10.26
CA GLN A 65 15.86 -1.39 11.17
C GLN A 65 15.97 -0.77 12.57
N ASP A 66 17.18 -0.69 13.11
CA ASP A 66 17.43 -0.06 14.42
C ASP A 66 17.04 1.42 14.37
N LYS A 67 17.36 2.12 13.28
CA LYS A 67 16.97 3.51 13.08
C LYS A 67 15.48 3.71 12.96
N ILE A 68 14.78 2.84 12.23
CA ILE A 68 13.32 2.85 12.13
C ILE A 68 12.70 2.70 13.52
N ASN A 69 13.18 1.77 14.33
CA ASN A 69 12.68 1.55 15.69
C ASN A 69 12.90 2.78 16.59
N GLU A 70 14.04 3.45 16.46
CA GLU A 70 14.33 4.71 17.17
C GLU A 70 13.32 5.80 16.77
N VAL A 71 13.13 6.00 15.45
CA VAL A 71 12.18 7.00 14.91
C VAL A 71 10.74 6.70 15.36
N ILE A 72 10.29 5.45 15.27
CA ILE A 72 8.96 5.04 15.73
C ILE A 72 8.79 5.37 17.23
N ASN A 73 9.77 5.04 18.07
CA ASN A 73 9.69 5.33 19.50
C ASN A 73 9.64 6.83 19.78
N ASN A 74 10.39 7.65 19.04
CA ASN A 74 10.37 9.11 19.17
C ASN A 74 8.99 9.69 18.79
N ILE A 75 8.42 9.26 17.65
CA ILE A 75 7.07 9.68 17.21
C ILE A 75 6.02 9.29 18.27
N LEU A 76 6.08 8.07 18.78
CA LEU A 76 5.14 7.61 19.81
C LEU A 76 5.27 8.40 21.11
N PHE A 77 6.48 8.75 21.50
CA PHE A 77 6.73 9.59 22.69
C PHE A 77 6.18 11.00 22.52
N GLU A 78 6.47 11.66 21.40
CA GLU A 78 6.01 13.03 21.09
C GLU A 78 4.48 13.09 20.95
N THR A 79 3.87 12.10 20.28
CA THR A 79 2.43 12.06 20.05
C THR A 79 1.65 11.45 21.20
N LYS A 80 2.31 10.98 22.27
CA LYS A 80 1.71 10.27 23.42
C LYS A 80 0.86 9.08 23.02
N ARG A 81 1.21 8.43 21.89
CA ARG A 81 0.55 7.20 21.42
C ARG A 81 1.21 5.98 22.03
N HIS A 82 0.40 4.95 22.29
CA HIS A 82 0.87 3.65 22.77
C HIS A 82 0.52 2.56 21.76
N LEU A 83 1.52 1.81 21.34
CA LEU A 83 1.35 0.65 20.47
C LEU A 83 1.80 -0.62 21.19
N SER A 84 1.14 -1.73 20.88
CA SER A 84 1.64 -3.05 21.24
C SER A 84 2.98 -3.34 20.54
N LEU A 85 3.75 -4.26 21.12
CA LEU A 85 5.02 -4.70 20.49
C LEU A 85 4.78 -5.25 19.08
N GLY A 86 3.69 -6.02 18.90
CA GLY A 86 3.31 -6.56 17.58
C GLY A 86 2.96 -5.48 16.56
N ASP A 87 2.28 -4.40 16.98
CA ASP A 87 1.93 -3.30 16.09
C ASP A 87 3.19 -2.49 15.71
N LYS A 88 4.12 -2.26 16.65
CA LYS A 88 5.43 -1.64 16.34
C LYS A 88 6.22 -2.46 15.31
N GLN A 89 6.22 -3.77 15.46
CA GLN A 89 6.91 -4.66 14.52
C GLN A 89 6.26 -4.60 13.12
N ARG A 90 4.93 -4.53 13.04
CA ARG A 90 4.21 -4.36 11.76
C ARG A 90 4.60 -3.04 11.07
N VAL A 91 4.60 -1.93 11.82
CA VAL A 91 5.04 -0.62 11.29
C VAL A 91 6.48 -0.68 10.81
N CYS A 92 7.39 -1.25 11.62
CA CYS A 92 8.79 -1.40 11.24
C CYS A 92 8.96 -2.23 9.95
N ASN A 93 8.26 -3.35 9.84
CA ASN A 93 8.31 -4.19 8.63
C ASN A 93 7.75 -3.46 7.41
N SER A 94 6.64 -2.72 7.56
CA SER A 94 6.09 -1.91 6.45
C SER A 94 7.11 -0.88 5.94
N VAL A 95 7.83 -0.22 6.84
CA VAL A 95 8.88 0.73 6.45
C VAL A 95 10.07 0.03 5.77
N LEU A 96 10.48 -1.14 6.28
CA LEU A 96 11.53 -1.94 5.65
C LEU A 96 11.13 -2.41 4.24
N ASP A 97 9.87 -2.81 4.05
CA ASP A 97 9.33 -3.23 2.76
C ASP A 97 9.26 -2.07 1.75
N GLU A 98 9.06 -0.84 2.23
CA GLU A 98 9.16 0.35 1.37
C GLU A 98 10.62 0.64 0.96
N ILE A 99 11.57 0.50 1.89
CA ILE A 99 12.97 0.85 1.65
C ILE A 99 13.66 -0.25 0.82
N PHE A 100 13.56 -1.50 1.24
CA PHE A 100 14.31 -2.63 0.64
C PHE A 100 13.47 -3.55 -0.25
N GLY A 101 12.15 -3.52 -0.12
CA GLY A 101 11.23 -4.36 -0.89
C GLY A 101 10.44 -3.57 -1.93
N TYR A 102 9.22 -4.03 -2.17
CA TYR A 102 8.28 -3.49 -3.14
C TYR A 102 6.99 -2.99 -2.46
N GLY A 103 7.15 -2.33 -1.29
CA GLY A 103 6.03 -1.82 -0.51
C GLY A 103 5.03 -2.93 -0.14
N PRO A 104 3.72 -2.64 -0.25
CA PRO A 104 2.68 -3.55 0.23
C PRO A 104 2.60 -4.88 -0.49
N ILE A 105 3.25 -5.04 -1.65
CA ILE A 105 3.28 -6.31 -2.38
C ILE A 105 4.47 -7.21 -1.99
N THR A 106 5.41 -6.73 -1.20
CA THR A 106 6.58 -7.51 -0.76
C THR A 106 6.16 -8.82 -0.10
N ILE A 107 5.23 -8.76 0.84
CA ILE A 107 4.72 -9.93 1.55
C ILE A 107 4.02 -10.94 0.61
N LEU A 108 3.37 -10.44 -0.44
CA LEU A 108 2.69 -11.29 -1.43
C LEU A 108 3.70 -11.97 -2.35
N LEU A 109 4.78 -11.28 -2.71
CA LEU A 109 5.86 -11.82 -3.53
C LEU A 109 6.68 -12.88 -2.80
N ASN A 110 6.78 -12.78 -1.48
CA ASN A 110 7.48 -13.73 -0.62
C ASN A 110 6.60 -14.91 -0.17
N ASP A 111 5.30 -14.89 -0.46
CA ASP A 111 4.38 -16.01 -0.17
C ASP A 111 4.55 -17.13 -1.20
N PRO A 112 5.08 -18.31 -0.83
CA PRO A 112 5.32 -19.40 -1.78
C PRO A 112 4.03 -20.00 -2.36
N THR A 113 2.86 -19.67 -1.81
CA THR A 113 1.57 -20.11 -2.33
C THR A 113 1.02 -19.19 -3.42
N VAL A 114 1.59 -17.99 -3.57
CA VAL A 114 1.19 -17.01 -4.59
C VAL A 114 1.96 -17.28 -5.87
N THR A 115 1.23 -17.53 -6.95
CA THR A 115 1.79 -17.74 -8.29
C THR A 115 1.84 -16.47 -9.12
N GLU A 116 0.91 -15.53 -8.86
CA GLU A 116 0.83 -14.25 -9.56
C GLU A 116 0.30 -13.15 -8.65
N VAL A 117 0.83 -11.93 -8.80
CA VAL A 117 0.35 -10.70 -8.15
C VAL A 117 -0.08 -9.72 -9.23
N MET A 118 -1.34 -9.28 -9.19
CA MET A 118 -1.93 -8.36 -10.17
C MET A 118 -2.34 -7.07 -9.46
N VAL A 119 -1.82 -5.94 -9.93
CA VAL A 119 -2.11 -4.60 -9.39
C VAL A 119 -2.93 -3.81 -10.41
N ASN A 120 -4.21 -3.56 -10.08
CA ASN A 120 -5.13 -2.76 -10.88
C ASN A 120 -5.44 -1.45 -10.14
N GLY A 121 -4.45 -0.58 -10.09
CA GLY A 121 -4.50 0.65 -9.29
C GLY A 121 -4.27 0.41 -7.80
N PRO A 122 -4.28 1.48 -6.99
CA PRO A 122 -3.81 1.42 -5.61
C PRO A 122 -4.68 0.53 -4.69
N ASN A 123 -5.97 0.46 -4.95
CA ASN A 123 -6.93 -0.22 -4.07
C ASN A 123 -7.31 -1.65 -4.53
N ASN A 124 -6.74 -2.12 -5.63
CA ASN A 124 -7.14 -3.37 -6.24
C ASN A 124 -5.93 -4.26 -6.52
N ILE A 125 -5.46 -4.93 -5.49
CA ILE A 125 -4.39 -5.94 -5.58
C ILE A 125 -5.04 -7.32 -5.49
N PHE A 126 -4.78 -8.14 -6.51
CA PHE A 126 -5.25 -9.52 -6.57
C PHE A 126 -4.05 -10.47 -6.57
N VAL A 127 -4.27 -11.65 -6.07
CA VAL A 127 -3.28 -12.75 -6.12
C VAL A 127 -3.93 -13.98 -6.70
N GLU A 128 -3.12 -14.76 -7.41
CA GLU A 128 -3.48 -16.12 -7.78
C GLU A 128 -2.84 -17.10 -6.80
N ARG A 129 -3.65 -18.01 -6.25
CA ARG A 129 -3.22 -19.14 -5.43
C ARG A 129 -3.94 -20.39 -5.92
N HIS A 130 -3.18 -21.42 -6.26
CA HIS A 130 -3.76 -22.71 -6.74
C HIS A 130 -4.77 -22.53 -7.89
N GLY A 131 -4.49 -21.65 -8.86
CA GLY A 131 -5.36 -21.35 -9.99
C GLY A 131 -6.60 -20.51 -9.65
N LYS A 132 -6.72 -19.99 -8.44
CA LYS A 132 -7.83 -19.13 -8.01
C LYS A 132 -7.37 -17.71 -7.75
N ILE A 133 -7.99 -16.76 -8.42
CA ILE A 133 -7.76 -15.32 -8.24
C ILE A 133 -8.63 -14.80 -7.10
N THR A 134 -7.99 -14.10 -6.15
CA THR A 134 -8.68 -13.48 -5.01
C THR A 134 -8.14 -12.07 -4.77
N LYS A 135 -9.03 -11.14 -4.39
CA LYS A 135 -8.62 -9.80 -3.97
C LYS A 135 -7.96 -9.88 -2.59
N THR A 136 -6.88 -9.13 -2.41
CA THR A 136 -6.17 -9.02 -1.12
C THR A 136 -6.68 -7.84 -0.30
N GLU A 137 -6.28 -7.77 0.97
CA GLU A 137 -6.49 -6.61 1.84
C GLU A 137 -5.36 -5.57 1.72
N HIS A 138 -4.30 -5.91 0.98
CA HIS A 138 -3.18 -5.00 0.76
C HIS A 138 -3.58 -3.93 -0.25
N MET A 139 -3.08 -2.72 -0.06
CA MET A 139 -3.30 -1.62 -0.99
C MET A 139 -2.12 -0.65 -0.97
N PHE A 140 -1.92 0.01 -2.06
CA PHE A 140 -1.03 1.15 -2.15
C PHE A 140 -1.76 2.40 -1.62
N ARG A 141 -1.02 3.40 -1.20
CA ARG A 141 -1.58 4.65 -0.70
C ARG A 141 -2.33 5.43 -1.78
N ASP A 142 -1.71 5.55 -2.95
CA ASP A 142 -2.20 6.29 -4.11
C ASP A 142 -1.52 5.81 -5.40
N ASP A 143 -1.91 6.38 -6.54
CA ASP A 143 -1.31 6.05 -7.84
C ASP A 143 0.18 6.40 -7.92
N ARG A 144 0.62 7.45 -7.23
CA ARG A 144 2.04 7.84 -7.18
C ARG A 144 2.87 6.77 -6.48
N HIS A 145 2.32 6.18 -5.42
CA HIS A 145 2.97 5.08 -4.72
C HIS A 145 3.09 3.85 -5.63
N VAL A 146 2.06 3.52 -6.40
CA VAL A 146 2.13 2.45 -7.43
C VAL A 146 3.24 2.73 -8.43
N MET A 147 3.28 3.95 -8.99
CA MET A 147 4.31 4.36 -9.95
C MET A 147 5.71 4.32 -9.36
N HIS A 148 5.89 4.74 -8.09
CA HIS A 148 7.17 4.65 -7.41
C HIS A 148 7.69 3.21 -7.33
N ILE A 149 6.82 2.26 -7.00
CA ILE A 149 7.20 0.83 -6.96
C ILE A 149 7.48 0.29 -8.37
N ILE A 150 6.70 0.68 -9.37
CA ILE A 150 6.98 0.32 -10.77
C ILE A 150 8.37 0.82 -11.17
N ASP A 151 8.68 2.09 -10.92
CA ASP A 151 9.99 2.68 -11.22
C ASP A 151 11.12 1.96 -10.50
N LYS A 152 10.91 1.57 -9.25
CA LYS A 152 11.88 0.79 -8.47
C LYS A 152 12.16 -0.59 -9.09
N ILE A 153 11.15 -1.23 -9.68
CA ILE A 153 11.28 -2.52 -10.35
C ILE A 153 12.05 -2.39 -11.67
N ILE A 154 11.74 -1.37 -12.46
CA ILE A 154 12.24 -1.27 -13.84
C ILE A 154 13.54 -0.47 -13.98
N SER A 155 13.83 0.46 -13.05
CA SER A 155 15.04 1.29 -13.05
C SER A 155 16.33 0.49 -13.15
N PRO A 156 16.54 -0.60 -12.39
CA PRO A 156 17.74 -1.42 -12.50
C PRO A 156 17.92 -2.07 -13.87
N LEU A 157 16.84 -2.19 -14.66
CA LEU A 157 16.84 -2.76 -16.00
C LEU A 157 17.15 -1.71 -17.08
N GLY A 158 17.37 -0.44 -16.69
CA GLY A 158 17.56 0.68 -17.62
C GLY A 158 16.31 0.99 -18.44
N ARG A 159 15.13 0.57 -17.99
CA ARG A 159 13.84 0.76 -18.65
C ARG A 159 13.04 1.85 -17.98
N ARG A 160 12.06 2.41 -18.70
CA ARG A 160 11.09 3.37 -18.21
C ARG A 160 9.70 2.98 -18.68
N VAL A 161 8.69 3.27 -17.89
CA VAL A 161 7.28 3.20 -18.29
C VAL A 161 6.80 4.63 -18.44
N ASP A 162 6.35 4.98 -19.64
CA ASP A 162 5.75 6.27 -19.97
C ASP A 162 4.59 6.09 -20.94
N GLU A 163 3.93 7.18 -21.33
CA GLU A 163 2.79 7.15 -22.25
C GLU A 163 3.16 6.55 -23.63
N SER A 164 4.44 6.62 -24.02
CA SER A 164 4.95 6.09 -25.30
C SER A 164 5.34 4.60 -25.21
N SER A 165 5.64 4.10 -24.02
CA SER A 165 6.05 2.72 -23.73
C SER A 165 5.33 2.18 -22.48
N PRO A 166 4.01 1.89 -22.59
CA PRO A 166 3.19 1.53 -21.43
C PRO A 166 3.36 0.08 -20.97
N LEU A 167 4.09 -0.75 -21.70
CA LEU A 167 4.31 -2.18 -21.40
C LEU A 167 5.80 -2.46 -21.29
N VAL A 168 6.19 -3.04 -20.15
CA VAL A 168 7.57 -3.48 -19.89
C VAL A 168 7.54 -4.82 -19.19
N ASP A 169 8.22 -5.83 -19.76
CA ASP A 169 8.51 -7.08 -19.05
C ASP A 169 9.74 -6.88 -18.17
N ALA A 170 9.61 -7.19 -16.90
CA ALA A 170 10.68 -7.14 -15.93
C ALA A 170 10.72 -8.43 -15.10
N ARG A 171 11.92 -8.91 -14.78
CA ARG A 171 12.11 -9.95 -13.78
C ARG A 171 12.47 -9.29 -12.46
N LEU A 172 11.73 -9.63 -11.42
CA LEU A 172 12.06 -9.18 -10.08
C LEU A 172 13.33 -9.90 -9.61
N PRO A 173 14.30 -9.18 -9.06
CA PRO A 173 15.37 -9.81 -8.32
C PRO A 173 14.76 -10.54 -7.11
N VAL A 174 15.34 -11.68 -6.75
CA VAL A 174 14.94 -12.41 -5.53
C VAL A 174 15.18 -11.46 -4.35
N VAL A 175 14.12 -11.12 -3.60
CA VAL A 175 14.27 -10.35 -2.37
C VAL A 175 14.93 -11.28 -1.35
N PRO A 176 16.12 -10.97 -0.82
CA PRO A 176 16.75 -11.80 0.21
C PRO A 176 15.88 -11.81 1.47
N GLU A 177 15.73 -13.00 2.06
CA GLU A 177 15.07 -13.19 3.36
C GLU A 177 15.77 -12.41 4.50
#